data_290f7a08b5fb235626f7aa9207272860
#
_entry.id   290f7a08b5fb235626f7aa9207272860
#
_cell.length_a   1.000
_cell.length_b   1.000
_cell.length_c   1.000
_cell.angle_alpha   90.00
_cell.angle_beta   90.00
_cell.angle_gamma   90.00
#
_symmetry.space_group_name_H-M   'P 1'
#
loop_
_entity.id
_entity.type
_entity.pdbx_description
1 polymer ?
#
loop_
_entity_poly.entity_id
_entity_poly.type
_entity_poly.pdbx_seq_one_letter_code
_entity_poly.pdbx_strand_id
1 'polypeptide(L)'
;QLITLAKGASFVGHADSFAMIRGGHIDLCVLGAFEVAENGDLANWATSENDTAPAVGGAMDLAAGAKQVWVLMEHTTKDGRPKLVERCGYPLTGLACVRRIYTNLGVIDVLPEKGFVVRDLAPGVTLDELRAKSGATLHTN
;
A
#
# COMPACT_ATOMS: atom_id res chain seq x y z
N GLN A 1 -11.16 -23.18 -9.92
CA GLN A 1 -11.07 -23.43 -8.48
C GLN A 1 -12.50 -23.46 -7.92
N LEU A 2 -12.79 -24.48 -7.09
CA LEU A 2 -14.01 -24.49 -6.28
C LEU A 2 -13.77 -23.62 -5.05
N ILE A 3 -14.71 -22.73 -4.77
CA ILE A 3 -14.69 -21.88 -3.57
C ILE A 3 -15.95 -22.16 -2.75
N THR A 4 -15.82 -22.15 -1.44
CA THR A 4 -16.92 -22.31 -0.50
C THR A 4 -17.17 -20.99 0.20
N LEU A 5 -18.43 -20.55 0.24
CA LEU A 5 -18.81 -19.34 0.96
C LEU A 5 -18.78 -19.56 2.46
N ALA A 6 -18.20 -18.62 3.20
CA ALA A 6 -18.41 -18.54 4.64
C ALA A 6 -19.88 -18.17 4.95
N LYS A 7 -20.36 -18.51 6.15
CA LYS A 7 -21.72 -18.14 6.57
C LYS A 7 -21.90 -16.61 6.53
N GLY A 8 -22.93 -16.15 5.83
CA GLY A 8 -23.20 -14.72 5.64
C GLY A 8 -22.52 -14.09 4.42
N ALA A 9 -21.65 -14.82 3.72
CA ALA A 9 -21.07 -14.33 2.47
C ALA A 9 -22.05 -14.50 1.30
N SER A 10 -21.84 -13.70 0.26
CA SER A 10 -22.60 -13.78 -0.99
C SER A 10 -21.68 -13.57 -2.20
N PHE A 11 -22.11 -14.07 -3.35
CA PHE A 11 -21.52 -13.70 -4.63
C PHE A 11 -22.20 -12.43 -5.15
N VAL A 12 -21.42 -11.51 -5.66
CA VAL A 12 -21.91 -10.29 -6.31
C VAL A 12 -21.33 -10.20 -7.71
N GLY A 13 -22.03 -9.50 -8.60
CA GLY A 13 -21.54 -9.21 -9.94
C GLY A 13 -20.27 -8.34 -9.88
N HIS A 14 -19.41 -8.46 -10.89
CA HIS A 14 -18.18 -7.65 -10.97
C HIS A 14 -18.47 -6.13 -10.91
N ALA A 15 -19.46 -5.67 -11.68
CA ALA A 15 -19.87 -4.27 -11.69
C ALA A 15 -20.40 -3.80 -10.32
N ASP A 16 -21.18 -4.66 -9.64
CA ASP A 16 -21.75 -4.37 -8.31
C ASP A 16 -20.64 -4.25 -7.26
N SER A 17 -19.60 -5.11 -7.33
CA SER A 17 -18.46 -5.03 -6.42
C SER A 17 -17.72 -3.69 -6.54
N PHE A 18 -17.51 -3.20 -7.75
CA PHE A 18 -16.89 -1.88 -7.99
C PHE A 18 -17.84 -0.74 -7.61
N ALA A 19 -19.14 -0.87 -7.79
CA ALA A 19 -20.10 0.11 -7.31
C ALA A 19 -20.07 0.24 -5.77
N MET A 20 -19.95 -0.87 -5.05
CA MET A 20 -19.75 -0.85 -3.59
C MET A 20 -18.43 -0.17 -3.18
N ILE A 21 -17.33 -0.42 -3.89
CA ILE A 21 -16.04 0.23 -3.63
C ILE A 21 -16.16 1.74 -3.84
N ARG A 22 -16.63 2.17 -5.01
CA ARG A 22 -16.80 3.59 -5.36
C ARG A 22 -17.82 4.32 -4.47
N GLY A 23 -18.82 3.60 -3.98
CA GLY A 23 -19.82 4.11 -3.03
C GLY A 23 -19.31 4.28 -1.59
N GLY A 24 -18.03 3.99 -1.32
CA GLY A 24 -17.45 4.12 0.03
C GLY A 24 -17.92 3.08 1.03
N HIS A 25 -18.44 1.93 0.56
CA HIS A 25 -18.95 0.86 1.44
C HIS A 25 -17.87 -0.12 1.89
N ILE A 26 -16.62 0.07 1.47
CA ILE A 26 -15.49 -0.77 1.88
C ILE A 26 -14.68 -0.04 2.94
N ASP A 27 -14.59 -0.61 4.14
CA ASP A 27 -13.89 0.01 5.27
C ASP A 27 -12.36 -0.07 5.10
N LEU A 28 -11.85 -1.16 4.55
CA LEU A 28 -10.44 -1.41 4.39
C LEU A 28 -10.17 -2.13 3.07
N CYS A 29 -9.19 -1.63 2.32
CA CYS A 29 -8.56 -2.42 1.27
C CYS A 29 -7.08 -2.65 1.56
N VAL A 30 -6.55 -3.78 1.06
CA VAL A 30 -5.14 -4.15 1.19
C VAL A 30 -4.56 -4.32 -0.20
N LEU A 31 -3.49 -3.57 -0.47
CA LEU A 31 -2.83 -3.54 -1.79
C LEU A 31 -1.34 -3.85 -1.67
N GLY A 32 -0.75 -4.39 -2.72
CA GLY A 32 0.70 -4.37 -2.90
C GLY A 32 1.18 -3.01 -3.39
N ALA A 33 2.48 -2.71 -3.23
CA ALA A 33 3.07 -1.49 -3.75
C ALA A 33 4.46 -1.71 -4.35
N PHE A 34 4.80 -0.88 -5.34
CA PHE A 34 6.18 -0.68 -5.80
C PHE A 34 6.86 0.36 -4.92
N GLU A 35 6.18 1.48 -4.65
CA GLU A 35 6.62 2.52 -3.73
C GLU A 35 5.43 3.11 -2.95
N VAL A 36 5.72 3.57 -1.73
CA VAL A 36 4.82 4.41 -0.93
C VAL A 36 5.61 5.61 -0.47
N ALA A 37 5.05 6.81 -0.66
CA ALA A 37 5.66 8.05 -0.19
C ALA A 37 5.22 8.42 1.23
N GLU A 38 6.01 9.25 1.91
CA GLU A 38 5.74 9.66 3.29
C GLU A 38 4.45 10.47 3.47
N ASN A 39 3.93 11.08 2.39
CA ASN A 39 2.62 11.74 2.37
C ASN A 39 1.44 10.77 2.13
N GLY A 40 1.72 9.48 1.93
CA GLY A 40 0.72 8.44 1.67
C GLY A 40 0.37 8.21 0.21
N ASP A 41 1.11 8.79 -0.73
CA ASP A 41 0.96 8.47 -2.15
C ASP A 41 1.34 7.02 -2.42
N LEU A 42 0.60 6.38 -3.32
CA LEU A 42 0.76 4.98 -3.69
C LEU A 42 1.13 4.84 -5.15
N ALA A 43 2.16 4.07 -5.45
CA ALA A 43 2.53 3.64 -6.80
C ALA A 43 2.59 2.10 -6.86
N ASN A 44 1.71 1.47 -7.67
CA ASN A 44 1.65 0.01 -7.72
C ASN A 44 1.25 -0.58 -9.08
N TRP A 45 1.22 0.21 -10.17
CA TRP A 45 0.71 -0.29 -11.46
C TRP A 45 1.71 -0.20 -12.61
N ALA A 46 2.63 0.76 -12.60
CA ALA A 46 3.65 0.93 -13.63
C ALA A 46 4.99 1.29 -13.01
N THR A 47 6.08 0.91 -13.67
CA THR A 47 7.46 1.23 -13.27
C THR A 47 8.07 2.35 -14.11
N SER A 48 7.37 2.79 -15.14
CA SER A 48 7.70 3.96 -15.95
C SER A 48 6.46 4.47 -16.68
N GLU A 49 6.47 5.73 -17.12
CA GLU A 49 5.41 6.30 -17.98
C GLU A 49 5.36 5.65 -19.37
N ASN A 50 6.45 5.00 -19.78
CA ASN A 50 6.58 4.31 -21.06
C ASN A 50 6.36 2.79 -20.97
N ASP A 51 5.82 2.31 -19.85
CA ASP A 51 5.53 0.90 -19.68
C ASP A 51 4.47 0.46 -20.71
N THR A 52 4.84 -0.51 -21.58
CA THR A 52 4.03 -0.87 -22.75
C THR A 52 2.80 -1.70 -22.43
N ALA A 53 2.68 -2.20 -21.22
CA ALA A 53 1.53 -2.99 -20.77
C ALA A 53 1.19 -2.79 -19.29
N PRO A 54 1.09 -1.53 -18.80
CA PRO A 54 0.71 -1.31 -17.41
C PRO A 54 -0.77 -1.68 -17.25
N ALA A 55 -1.08 -2.45 -16.22
CA ALA A 55 -2.44 -2.83 -15.88
C ALA A 55 -2.79 -2.26 -14.50
N VAL A 56 -3.35 -1.06 -14.46
CA VAL A 56 -3.82 -0.46 -13.21
C VAL A 56 -4.94 -1.30 -12.57
N GLY A 57 -5.72 -2.03 -13.40
CA GLY A 57 -6.83 -2.85 -12.94
C GLY A 57 -7.79 -2.04 -12.06
N GLY A 58 -8.24 -2.64 -10.95
CA GLY A 58 -9.12 -2.00 -9.97
C GLY A 58 -8.38 -1.25 -8.86
N ALA A 59 -7.06 -1.13 -8.90
CA ALA A 59 -6.28 -0.55 -7.80
C ALA A 59 -6.61 0.92 -7.55
N MET A 60 -6.87 1.70 -8.60
CA MET A 60 -7.30 3.10 -8.46
C MET A 60 -8.66 3.23 -7.76
N ASP A 61 -9.63 2.38 -8.13
CA ASP A 61 -10.95 2.38 -7.49
C ASP A 61 -10.85 2.01 -6.01
N LEU A 62 -10.02 1.01 -5.69
CA LEU A 62 -9.77 0.59 -4.30
C LEU A 62 -9.05 1.68 -3.51
N ALA A 63 -8.04 2.31 -4.08
CA ALA A 63 -7.28 3.39 -3.44
C ALA A 63 -8.13 4.63 -3.17
N ALA A 64 -9.07 4.96 -4.07
CA ALA A 64 -9.94 6.12 -3.95
C ALA A 64 -11.23 5.86 -3.19
N GLY A 65 -11.78 4.63 -3.27
CA GLY A 65 -13.11 4.32 -2.74
C GLY A 65 -13.12 3.68 -1.34
N ALA A 66 -12.05 3.00 -0.92
CA ALA A 66 -11.99 2.43 0.42
C ALA A 66 -11.72 3.52 1.47
N LYS A 67 -12.30 3.37 2.68
CA LYS A 67 -12.10 4.32 3.79
C LYS A 67 -10.67 4.29 4.32
N GLN A 68 -10.00 3.14 4.26
CA GLN A 68 -8.60 2.96 4.62
C GLN A 68 -7.89 2.10 3.58
N VAL A 69 -6.66 2.45 3.29
CA VAL A 69 -5.76 1.68 2.44
C VAL A 69 -4.57 1.23 3.27
N TRP A 70 -4.37 -0.08 3.35
CA TRP A 70 -3.17 -0.69 3.90
C TRP A 70 -2.34 -1.30 2.78
N VAL A 71 -1.03 -1.28 2.95
CA VAL A 71 -0.10 -1.86 1.99
C VAL A 71 0.62 -3.05 2.62
N LEU A 72 0.69 -4.17 1.88
CA LEU A 72 1.55 -5.31 2.19
C LEU A 72 2.62 -5.42 1.10
N MET A 73 3.90 -5.35 1.49
CA MET A 73 5.00 -5.43 0.52
C MET A 73 6.31 -5.85 1.19
N GLU A 74 7.29 -6.27 0.39
CA GLU A 74 8.68 -6.31 0.84
C GLU A 74 9.18 -4.89 1.09
N HIS A 75 10.04 -4.69 2.09
CA HIS A 75 10.54 -3.36 2.47
C HIS A 75 11.45 -2.74 1.41
N THR A 76 12.20 -3.59 0.72
CA THR A 76 13.08 -3.20 -0.39
C THR A 76 12.75 -3.98 -1.65
N THR A 77 13.26 -3.53 -2.77
CA THR A 77 13.32 -4.31 -4.01
C THR A 77 14.33 -5.47 -3.87
N LYS A 78 14.35 -6.39 -4.84
CA LYS A 78 15.31 -7.52 -4.85
C LYS A 78 16.77 -7.06 -4.91
N ASP A 79 17.02 -5.92 -5.52
CA ASP A 79 18.34 -5.26 -5.62
C ASP A 79 18.62 -4.30 -4.45
N GLY A 80 17.79 -4.31 -3.41
CA GLY A 80 18.01 -3.60 -2.15
C GLY A 80 17.56 -2.13 -2.13
N ARG A 81 16.93 -1.61 -3.19
CA ARG A 81 16.42 -0.24 -3.19
C ARG A 81 15.23 -0.08 -2.25
N PRO A 82 15.16 1.03 -1.49
CA PRO A 82 14.00 1.34 -0.64
C PRO A 82 12.70 1.43 -1.43
N LYS A 83 11.61 1.00 -0.82
CA LYS A 83 10.24 1.16 -1.32
C LYS A 83 9.40 2.13 -0.49
N LEU A 84 9.87 2.48 0.72
CA LEU A 84 9.40 3.63 1.47
C LEU A 84 10.27 4.81 1.07
N VAL A 85 9.66 5.84 0.48
CA VAL A 85 10.38 6.96 -0.16
C VAL A 85 9.80 8.31 0.26
N GLU A 86 10.56 9.39 0.13
CA GLU A 86 10.04 10.74 0.35
C GLU A 86 8.98 11.10 -0.69
N ARG A 87 9.22 10.72 -1.95
CA ARG A 87 8.29 10.89 -3.08
C ARG A 87 8.38 9.68 -4.00
N CYS A 88 7.24 9.21 -4.49
CA CYS A 88 7.22 8.15 -5.48
C CYS A 88 7.90 8.58 -6.78
N GLY A 89 8.78 7.73 -7.27
CA GLY A 89 9.41 7.87 -8.59
C GLY A 89 8.61 7.24 -9.71
N TYR A 90 7.65 6.38 -9.39
CA TYR A 90 6.78 5.70 -10.33
C TYR A 90 5.42 6.39 -10.46
N PRO A 91 4.68 6.16 -11.57
CA PRO A 91 3.34 6.70 -11.77
C PRO A 91 2.40 6.33 -10.62
N LEU A 92 1.67 7.33 -10.12
CA LEU A 92 0.81 7.17 -8.96
C LEU A 92 -0.47 6.39 -9.28
N THR A 93 -0.91 5.56 -8.34
CA THR A 93 -2.21 4.88 -8.31
C THR A 93 -3.22 5.67 -7.49
N GLY A 94 -2.79 6.26 -6.38
CA GLY A 94 -3.62 7.04 -5.48
C GLY A 94 -2.80 8.07 -4.71
N LEU A 95 -3.43 9.21 -4.42
CA LEU A 95 -2.82 10.32 -3.70
C LEU A 95 -3.19 10.24 -2.22
N ALA A 96 -2.22 10.37 -1.34
CA ALA A 96 -2.38 10.47 0.11
C ALA A 96 -3.37 9.46 0.71
N CYS A 97 -3.45 8.25 0.12
CA CYS A 97 -4.45 7.25 0.46
C CYS A 97 -3.96 6.21 1.48
N VAL A 98 -2.66 5.90 1.48
CA VAL A 98 -2.08 4.87 2.37
C VAL A 98 -2.08 5.35 3.82
N ARG A 99 -2.54 4.48 4.74
CA ARG A 99 -2.56 4.75 6.19
C ARG A 99 -1.63 3.84 6.98
N ARG A 100 -1.38 2.63 6.50
CA ARG A 100 -0.51 1.67 7.18
C ARG A 100 0.19 0.75 6.19
N ILE A 101 1.42 0.42 6.49
CA ILE A 101 2.29 -0.42 5.67
C ILE A 101 2.80 -1.56 6.54
N TYR A 102 2.62 -2.78 6.05
CA TYR A 102 3.21 -3.99 6.61
C TYR A 102 4.33 -4.46 5.67
N THR A 103 5.51 -4.64 6.23
CA THR A 103 6.64 -5.18 5.50
C THR A 103 7.25 -6.38 6.24
N ASN A 104 8.17 -7.06 5.59
CA ASN A 104 8.98 -8.12 6.23
C ASN A 104 9.91 -7.59 7.34
N LEU A 105 10.07 -6.27 7.50
CA LEU A 105 10.90 -5.65 8.54
C LEU A 105 10.10 -4.99 9.66
N GLY A 106 8.83 -4.66 9.45
CA GLY A 106 8.03 -4.03 10.48
C GLY A 106 6.71 -3.44 9.98
N VAL A 107 6.02 -2.76 10.89
CA VAL A 107 4.74 -2.07 10.68
C VAL A 107 4.95 -0.58 10.80
N ILE A 108 4.53 0.16 9.78
CA ILE A 108 4.72 1.61 9.67
C ILE A 108 3.36 2.28 9.39
N ASP A 109 2.97 3.24 10.21
CA ASP A 109 1.84 4.12 9.91
C ASP A 109 2.27 5.30 9.06
N VAL A 110 1.37 5.78 8.22
CA VAL A 110 1.53 7.01 7.44
C VAL A 110 0.61 8.06 8.03
N LEU A 111 1.18 9.06 8.68
CA LEU A 111 0.44 10.15 9.31
C LEU A 111 0.60 11.43 8.49
N PRO A 112 -0.51 12.13 8.13
CA PRO A 112 -0.46 13.30 7.23
C PRO A 112 0.55 14.38 7.64
N GLU A 113 0.65 14.67 8.94
CA GLU A 113 1.50 15.73 9.48
C GLU A 113 2.91 15.27 9.87
N LYS A 114 3.17 13.97 9.88
CA LYS A 114 4.40 13.40 10.45
C LYS A 114 5.15 12.48 9.50
N GLY A 115 4.50 12.02 8.45
CA GLY A 115 5.07 11.01 7.55
C GLY A 115 5.06 9.61 8.14
N PHE A 116 6.13 8.87 7.95
CA PHE A 116 6.26 7.49 8.41
C PHE A 116 6.54 7.39 9.91
N VAL A 117 5.72 6.64 10.63
CA VAL A 117 5.87 6.38 12.06
C VAL A 117 5.95 4.87 12.31
N VAL A 118 7.06 4.41 12.84
CA VAL A 118 7.27 3.00 13.16
C VAL A 118 6.36 2.59 14.33
N ARG A 119 5.59 1.52 14.13
CA ARG A 119 4.69 0.96 15.14
C ARG A 119 5.22 -0.32 15.75
N ASP A 120 5.81 -1.16 14.91
CA ASP A 120 6.34 -2.44 15.36
C ASP A 120 7.51 -2.86 14.47
N LEU A 121 8.39 -3.69 15.00
CA LEU A 121 9.52 -4.26 14.28
C LEU A 121 9.35 -5.77 14.17
N ALA A 122 9.72 -6.34 13.06
CA ALA A 122 9.74 -7.79 12.91
C ALA A 122 10.77 -8.41 13.89
N PRO A 123 10.55 -9.64 14.36
CA PRO A 123 11.48 -10.30 15.28
C PRO A 123 12.93 -10.30 14.76
N GLY A 124 13.84 -9.78 15.58
CA GLY A 124 15.26 -9.68 15.24
C GLY A 124 15.68 -8.49 14.39
N VAL A 125 14.75 -7.66 13.94
CA VAL A 125 15.05 -6.43 13.21
C VAL A 125 15.27 -5.27 14.18
N THR A 126 16.30 -4.47 13.94
CA THR A 126 16.56 -3.24 14.70
C THR A 126 16.02 -2.01 13.99
N LEU A 127 15.77 -0.93 14.75
CA LEU A 127 15.33 0.35 14.18
C LEU A 127 16.36 0.93 13.21
N ASP A 128 17.65 0.75 13.50
CA ASP A 128 18.73 1.24 12.64
C ASP A 128 18.78 0.47 11.33
N GLU A 129 18.54 -0.85 11.35
CA GLU A 129 18.39 -1.64 10.13
C GLU A 129 17.19 -1.18 9.29
N LEU A 130 16.04 -0.96 9.93
CA LEU A 130 14.85 -0.47 9.25
C LEU A 130 15.11 0.88 8.58
N ARG A 131 15.75 1.81 9.30
CA ARG A 131 16.13 3.13 8.78
C ARG A 131 17.11 3.05 7.62
N ALA A 132 18.13 2.22 7.72
CA ALA A 132 19.14 2.04 6.67
C ALA A 132 18.55 1.50 5.36
N LYS A 133 17.42 0.79 5.43
CA LYS A 133 16.70 0.22 4.28
C LYS A 133 15.53 1.08 3.80
N SER A 134 15.31 2.23 4.41
CA SER A 134 14.24 3.17 4.04
C SER A 134 14.80 4.38 3.31
N GLY A 135 14.08 4.88 2.33
CA GLY A 135 14.45 6.06 1.53
C GLY A 135 13.80 7.35 2.01
N ALA A 136 13.20 7.34 3.22
CA ALA A 136 12.58 8.50 3.85
C ALA A 136 12.78 8.45 5.37
N THR A 137 12.49 9.54 6.05
CA THR A 137 12.63 9.62 7.51
C THR A 137 11.60 8.76 8.23
N LEU A 138 12.07 7.92 9.16
CA LEU A 138 11.23 7.12 10.04
C LEU A 138 11.20 7.70 11.44
N HIS A 139 10.03 8.14 11.87
CA HIS A 139 9.77 8.62 13.23
C HIS A 139 9.39 7.46 14.16
N THR A 140 9.66 7.61 15.43
CA THR A 140 9.14 6.77 16.51
C THR A 140 8.17 7.58 17.37
N ASN A 141 7.32 6.91 18.13
CA ASN A 141 6.44 7.56 19.13
C ASN A 141 7.24 8.09 20.32
#